data_67fd7321d3cd7c36c90816635d7b008e
#
_entry.id   67fd7321d3cd7c36c90816635d7b008e
#
_cell.length_a   1.000
_cell.length_b   1.000
_cell.length_c   1.000
_cell.angle_alpha   90.00
_cell.angle_beta   90.00
_cell.angle_gamma   90.00
#
_symmetry.space_group_name_H-M   'P 1'
#
loop_
_entity.id
_entity.type
_entity.pdbx_description
1 polymer ?
#
loop_
_entity_poly.entity_id
_entity_poly.type
_entity_poly.pdbx_seq_one_letter_code
_entity_poly.pdbx_strand_id
1 'polypeptide(L)'
;MCDAPGFLQFLTAVAEMARGAHAPSILPAWERELLFARDPPRITCAHHEYEDVIDHSDGSYASNNQSNMVQRSFYFGAKEMRVLRQQIPPQLISTCSTFDLITACLWKCRTLALKINPKQAVRVSCIVNARGKHNNVHLPLGYYGNAFAFPAAVSKAEPLCKNPLGYALELVKKAKATMNEEYLRSVADLLVLRGRPQYSSTGSNFLVSDITRAGFGDVNFGWGQPVFAGPAKAMDLISFYIQHKNNIEDGILVPMWLPFSAMERFQQELERITLDPKEDICNNLRSTRIMSMM
;
A
#
# COMPACT_ATOMS: atom_id res chain seq x y z
N MET A 1 -0.37 -16.30 -14.09
CA MET A 1 -0.29 -15.03 -13.31
C MET A 1 -0.58 -15.40 -11.86
N CYS A 2 0.20 -14.92 -10.92
CA CYS A 2 0.05 -15.17 -9.48
C CYS A 2 0.33 -13.87 -8.71
N ASP A 3 -0.19 -13.79 -7.49
CA ASP A 3 0.09 -12.74 -6.52
C ASP A 3 1.41 -12.97 -5.76
N ALA A 4 1.72 -12.11 -4.78
CA ALA A 4 2.95 -12.20 -4.01
C ALA A 4 3.13 -13.56 -3.30
N PRO A 5 2.12 -14.15 -2.63
CA PRO A 5 2.24 -15.50 -2.06
C PRO A 5 2.52 -16.59 -3.11
N GLY A 6 1.85 -16.55 -4.25
CA GLY A 6 2.13 -17.49 -5.33
C GLY A 6 3.52 -17.33 -5.92
N PHE A 7 3.99 -16.09 -6.09
CA PHE A 7 5.34 -15.82 -6.56
C PHE A 7 6.41 -16.27 -5.56
N LEU A 8 6.17 -16.03 -4.26
CA LEU A 8 7.03 -16.56 -3.22
C LEU A 8 7.12 -18.09 -3.26
N GLN A 9 5.97 -18.77 -3.37
CA GLN A 9 5.92 -20.23 -3.49
C GLN A 9 6.78 -20.73 -4.66
N PHE A 10 6.70 -20.06 -5.81
CA PHE A 10 7.54 -20.39 -6.97
C PHE A 10 9.04 -20.19 -6.67
N LEU A 11 9.42 -19.05 -6.11
CA LEU A 11 10.82 -18.77 -5.75
C LEU A 11 11.34 -19.75 -4.71
N THR A 12 10.53 -20.11 -3.72
CA THR A 12 10.89 -21.10 -2.69
C THR A 12 11.14 -22.47 -3.33
N ALA A 13 10.25 -22.92 -4.23
CA ALA A 13 10.43 -24.17 -4.94
C ALA A 13 11.73 -24.19 -5.76
N VAL A 14 12.01 -23.11 -6.49
CA VAL A 14 13.28 -22.99 -7.25
C VAL A 14 14.48 -23.03 -6.30
N ALA A 15 14.40 -22.34 -5.16
CA ALA A 15 15.49 -22.31 -4.19
C ALA A 15 15.71 -23.67 -3.51
N GLU A 16 14.66 -24.42 -3.22
CA GLU A 16 14.75 -25.80 -2.72
C GLU A 16 15.46 -26.72 -3.73
N MET A 17 15.06 -26.66 -4.97
CA MET A 17 15.69 -27.46 -6.05
C MET A 17 17.14 -27.05 -6.29
N ALA A 18 17.46 -25.75 -6.23
CA ALA A 18 18.84 -25.27 -6.32
C ALA A 18 19.76 -25.79 -5.19
N ARG A 19 19.17 -26.11 -4.03
CA ARG A 19 19.87 -26.75 -2.90
C ARG A 19 19.84 -28.28 -2.94
N GLY A 20 19.39 -28.88 -4.03
CA GLY A 20 19.41 -30.33 -4.27
C GLY A 20 18.13 -31.07 -3.88
N ALA A 21 17.02 -30.40 -3.59
CA ALA A 21 15.74 -31.07 -3.40
C ALA A 21 15.25 -31.67 -4.73
N HIS A 22 14.66 -32.87 -4.68
CA HIS A 22 14.13 -33.55 -5.87
C HIS A 22 12.72 -33.02 -6.26
N ALA A 23 12.00 -32.40 -5.34
CA ALA A 23 10.68 -31.82 -5.57
C ALA A 23 10.45 -30.64 -4.60
N PRO A 24 9.54 -29.72 -4.94
CA PRO A 24 9.14 -28.65 -4.03
C PRO A 24 8.44 -29.21 -2.78
N SER A 25 8.72 -28.60 -1.61
CA SER A 25 8.04 -28.99 -0.35
C SER A 25 6.54 -28.69 -0.36
N ILE A 26 6.11 -27.69 -1.15
CA ILE A 26 4.70 -27.33 -1.35
C ILE A 26 4.39 -27.40 -2.85
N LEU A 27 3.55 -28.36 -3.22
CA LEU A 27 3.09 -28.48 -4.59
C LEU A 27 2.07 -27.40 -4.94
N PRO A 28 2.07 -26.88 -6.18
CA PRO A 28 1.07 -25.91 -6.61
C PRO A 28 -0.31 -26.53 -6.75
N ALA A 29 -1.31 -25.93 -6.10
CA ALA A 29 -2.72 -26.24 -6.27
C ALA A 29 -3.37 -25.25 -7.25
N TRP A 30 -4.09 -25.77 -8.24
CA TRP A 30 -4.63 -24.98 -9.35
C TRP A 30 -6.13 -24.73 -9.27
N GLU A 31 -6.81 -25.12 -8.23
CA GLU A 31 -8.27 -25.07 -8.00
C GLU A 31 -8.83 -23.65 -8.14
N ARG A 32 -8.75 -23.08 -9.35
CA ARG A 32 -9.11 -21.68 -9.63
C ARG A 32 -10.60 -21.44 -9.59
N GLU A 33 -11.39 -22.48 -9.80
CA GLU A 33 -12.86 -22.49 -9.68
C GLU A 33 -13.35 -22.06 -8.31
N LEU A 34 -12.53 -22.20 -7.25
CA LEU A 34 -12.85 -21.70 -5.91
C LEU A 34 -13.07 -20.20 -5.85
N LEU A 35 -12.47 -19.46 -6.80
CA LEU A 35 -12.58 -18.01 -6.90
C LEU A 35 -13.32 -17.52 -8.16
N PHE A 36 -14.02 -18.42 -8.85
CA PHE A 36 -14.87 -18.04 -9.98
C PHE A 36 -16.11 -17.27 -9.51
N ALA A 37 -16.66 -16.49 -10.41
CA ALA A 37 -17.95 -15.86 -10.22
C ALA A 37 -19.04 -16.89 -9.97
N ARG A 38 -20.09 -16.48 -9.27
CA ARG A 38 -21.29 -17.30 -9.06
C ARG A 38 -22.04 -17.53 -10.38
N ASP A 39 -22.86 -18.53 -10.43
CA ASP A 39 -23.80 -18.79 -11.52
C ASP A 39 -25.24 -18.82 -10.96
N PRO A 40 -26.09 -17.82 -11.26
CA PRO A 40 -25.80 -16.56 -11.97
C PRO A 40 -24.98 -15.57 -11.13
N PRO A 41 -24.14 -14.72 -11.78
CA PRO A 41 -23.34 -13.71 -11.10
C PRO A 41 -24.23 -12.60 -10.51
N ARG A 42 -23.87 -12.10 -9.31
CA ARG A 42 -24.62 -11.04 -8.60
C ARG A 42 -23.71 -10.16 -7.78
N ILE A 43 -23.77 -8.85 -7.98
CA ILE A 43 -23.02 -7.86 -7.19
C ILE A 43 -23.77 -7.63 -5.87
N THR A 44 -23.16 -7.95 -4.75
CA THR A 44 -23.77 -7.89 -3.42
C THR A 44 -23.12 -6.89 -2.49
N CYS A 45 -21.95 -6.35 -2.87
CA CYS A 45 -21.20 -5.36 -2.11
C CYS A 45 -20.98 -4.09 -2.94
N ALA A 46 -20.74 -2.97 -2.26
CA ALA A 46 -20.24 -1.77 -2.91
C ALA A 46 -18.75 -1.93 -3.22
N HIS A 47 -18.36 -1.60 -4.42
CA HIS A 47 -16.99 -1.76 -4.94
C HIS A 47 -16.44 -0.42 -5.42
N HIS A 48 -16.12 0.45 -4.46
CA HIS A 48 -15.61 1.78 -4.74
C HIS A 48 -14.30 1.79 -5.53
N GLU A 49 -13.53 0.71 -5.47
CA GLU A 49 -12.31 0.52 -6.24
C GLU A 49 -12.54 0.42 -7.76
N TYR A 50 -13.77 0.09 -8.17
CA TYR A 50 -14.16 -0.07 -9.57
C TYR A 50 -15.10 1.04 -10.07
N GLU A 51 -15.42 2.02 -9.24
CA GLU A 51 -16.20 3.20 -9.68
C GLU A 51 -15.34 4.11 -10.55
N ASP A 52 -15.96 4.66 -11.61
CA ASP A 52 -15.30 5.67 -12.42
C ASP A 52 -15.07 6.93 -11.56
N VAL A 53 -13.81 7.29 -11.39
CA VAL A 53 -13.47 8.61 -10.84
C VAL A 53 -13.53 9.58 -12.01
N ILE A 54 -14.59 10.37 -12.06
CA ILE A 54 -14.67 11.49 -13.02
C ILE A 54 -13.56 12.45 -12.61
N ASP A 55 -12.47 12.42 -13.35
CA ASP A 55 -11.37 13.35 -13.18
C ASP A 55 -11.77 14.69 -13.80
N HIS A 56 -12.19 15.63 -12.96
CA HIS A 56 -12.45 17.01 -13.36
C HIS A 56 -11.18 17.85 -13.53
N SER A 57 -10.00 17.24 -13.38
CA SER A 57 -8.74 17.91 -13.72
C SER A 57 -8.64 17.96 -15.25
N ASP A 58 -8.35 19.13 -15.79
CA ASP A 58 -8.16 19.43 -17.23
C ASP A 58 -7.06 18.55 -17.87
N GLY A 59 -7.23 17.25 -17.95
CA GLY A 59 -6.37 16.33 -18.70
C GLY A 59 -4.84 16.42 -18.45
N SER A 60 -4.40 17.35 -17.60
CA SER A 60 -2.99 17.72 -17.45
C SER A 60 -2.14 16.67 -16.73
N TYR A 61 -2.76 15.73 -16.01
CA TYR A 61 -2.03 14.68 -15.30
C TYR A 61 -1.64 13.50 -16.18
N ALA A 62 -2.49 13.13 -17.17
CA ALA A 62 -2.29 11.92 -17.95
C ALA A 62 -1.42 12.11 -19.19
N SER A 63 -1.38 13.29 -19.82
CA SER A 63 -0.72 13.46 -21.11
C SER A 63 0.58 14.28 -21.10
N ASN A 64 0.76 15.21 -20.17
CA ASN A 64 1.93 16.12 -20.20
C ASN A 64 3.04 15.81 -19.18
N ASN A 65 2.86 14.86 -18.26
CA ASN A 65 3.79 14.67 -17.15
C ASN A 65 4.59 13.37 -17.15
N GLN A 66 4.44 12.47 -18.13
CA GLN A 66 5.22 11.22 -18.17
C GLN A 66 6.74 11.48 -18.26
N SER A 67 7.15 12.58 -18.90
CA SER A 67 8.56 12.94 -19.04
C SER A 67 9.20 13.51 -17.77
N ASN A 68 8.40 13.83 -16.75
CA ASN A 68 8.88 14.49 -15.51
C ASN A 68 8.58 13.70 -14.23
N MET A 69 8.27 12.42 -14.37
CA MET A 69 8.02 11.53 -13.24
C MET A 69 9.33 11.12 -12.58
N VAL A 70 9.37 11.18 -11.27
CA VAL A 70 10.55 10.78 -10.49
C VAL A 70 10.18 9.75 -9.44
N GLN A 71 11.13 8.89 -9.12
CA GLN A 71 11.03 7.93 -8.03
C GLN A 71 11.84 8.41 -6.84
N ARG A 72 11.24 8.33 -5.64
CA ARG A 72 11.94 8.39 -4.35
C ARG A 72 11.41 7.31 -3.43
N SER A 73 12.27 6.81 -2.56
CA SER A 73 11.90 5.85 -1.52
C SER A 73 11.92 6.54 -0.17
N PHE A 74 10.87 6.34 0.61
CA PHE A 74 10.70 6.91 1.94
C PHE A 74 10.77 5.81 2.99
N TYR A 75 11.50 6.08 4.07
CA TYR A 75 11.73 5.14 5.14
C TYR A 75 10.85 5.47 6.35
N PHE A 76 10.27 4.43 6.94
CA PHE A 76 9.48 4.49 8.16
C PHE A 76 10.09 3.55 9.20
N GLY A 77 10.90 4.10 10.09
CA GLY A 77 11.49 3.43 11.24
C GLY A 77 10.67 3.62 12.52
N ALA A 78 11.24 3.24 13.66
CA ALA A 78 10.58 3.39 14.96
C ALA A 78 10.28 4.84 15.30
N LYS A 79 11.14 5.78 14.88
CA LYS A 79 10.97 7.21 15.10
C LYS A 79 9.70 7.75 14.39
N GLU A 80 9.60 7.56 13.08
CA GLU A 80 8.47 8.00 12.26
C GLU A 80 7.17 7.37 12.76
N MET A 81 7.21 6.07 13.07
CA MET A 81 6.05 5.36 13.59
C MET A 81 5.60 5.85 14.96
N ARG A 82 6.53 6.24 15.83
CA ARG A 82 6.20 6.85 17.13
C ARG A 82 5.50 8.18 16.94
N VAL A 83 6.04 9.07 16.10
CA VAL A 83 5.45 10.39 15.83
C VAL A 83 4.05 10.27 15.22
N LEU A 84 3.87 9.39 14.25
CA LEU A 84 2.56 9.16 13.64
C LEU A 84 1.53 8.64 14.65
N ARG A 85 1.93 7.74 15.57
CA ARG A 85 1.03 7.24 16.65
C ARG A 85 0.61 8.33 17.61
N GLN A 86 1.43 9.34 17.87
CA GLN A 86 1.09 10.47 18.73
C GLN A 86 0.03 11.40 18.12
N GLN A 87 -0.18 11.34 16.80
CA GLN A 87 -1.14 12.19 16.08
C GLN A 87 -2.53 11.56 15.93
N ILE A 88 -2.74 10.36 16.43
CA ILE A 88 -4.02 9.67 16.36
C ILE A 88 -4.65 9.54 17.76
N PRO A 89 -6.00 9.49 17.83
CA PRO A 89 -6.68 9.28 19.09
C PRO A 89 -6.26 7.98 19.80
N PRO A 90 -6.15 7.97 21.14
CA PRO A 90 -5.72 6.79 21.91
C PRO A 90 -6.52 5.51 21.59
N GLN A 91 -7.81 5.66 21.32
CA GLN A 91 -8.70 4.53 20.98
C GLN A 91 -8.29 3.83 19.66
N LEU A 92 -7.63 4.54 18.75
CA LEU A 92 -7.16 3.99 17.49
C LEU A 92 -5.78 3.34 17.60
N ILE A 93 -4.96 3.72 18.59
CA ILE A 93 -3.58 3.23 18.75
C ILE A 93 -3.56 1.71 18.92
N SER A 94 -4.41 1.16 19.79
CA SER A 94 -4.46 -0.28 20.09
C SER A 94 -5.03 -1.12 18.95
N THR A 95 -5.76 -0.52 18.02
CA THR A 95 -6.51 -1.22 16.97
C THR A 95 -5.97 -0.97 15.56
N CYS A 96 -4.99 -0.08 15.38
CA CYS A 96 -4.40 0.18 14.07
C CYS A 96 -3.10 -0.62 13.86
N SER A 97 -2.93 -1.14 12.66
CA SER A 97 -1.67 -1.74 12.23
C SER A 97 -0.70 -0.66 11.73
N THR A 98 0.59 -1.01 11.65
CA THR A 98 1.61 -0.19 11.00
C THR A 98 1.22 0.14 9.55
N PHE A 99 0.68 -0.85 8.83
CA PHE A 99 0.15 -0.66 7.48
C PHE A 99 -0.92 0.43 7.42
N ASP A 100 -1.93 0.37 8.30
CA ASP A 100 -3.04 1.34 8.30
C ASP A 100 -2.53 2.76 8.50
N LEU A 101 -1.60 2.93 9.43
CA LEU A 101 -1.06 4.22 9.80
C LEU A 101 -0.20 4.84 8.70
N ILE A 102 0.70 4.05 8.10
CA ILE A 102 1.51 4.49 6.96
C ILE A 102 0.59 4.82 5.77
N THR A 103 -0.40 3.97 5.48
CA THR A 103 -1.35 4.20 4.38
C THR A 103 -2.13 5.50 4.55
N ALA A 104 -2.65 5.76 5.74
CA ALA A 104 -3.35 7.01 6.05
C ALA A 104 -2.46 8.24 5.86
N CYS A 105 -1.20 8.17 6.34
CA CYS A 105 -0.20 9.21 6.20
C CYS A 105 0.11 9.49 4.72
N LEU A 106 0.45 8.45 3.96
CA LEU A 106 0.80 8.58 2.54
C LEU A 106 -0.37 9.10 1.71
N TRP A 107 -1.59 8.62 1.96
CA TRP A 107 -2.79 9.07 1.24
C TRP A 107 -3.01 10.56 1.44
N LYS A 108 -2.92 11.04 2.68
CA LYS A 108 -3.05 12.46 3.02
C LYS A 108 -1.94 13.30 2.38
N CYS A 109 -0.67 12.93 2.56
CA CYS A 109 0.48 13.65 2.00
C CYS A 109 0.43 13.68 0.46
N ARG A 110 0.07 12.55 -0.18
CA ARG A 110 -0.06 12.49 -1.64
C ARG A 110 -1.17 13.39 -2.16
N THR A 111 -2.33 13.43 -1.51
CA THR A 111 -3.45 14.29 -1.91
C THR A 111 -3.08 15.77 -1.81
N LEU A 112 -2.39 16.16 -0.74
CA LEU A 112 -1.85 17.53 -0.57
C LEU A 112 -0.83 17.87 -1.66
N ALA A 113 0.13 16.98 -1.88
CA ALA A 113 1.23 17.18 -2.83
C ALA A 113 0.75 17.34 -4.27
N LEU A 114 -0.26 16.60 -4.65
CA LEU A 114 -0.87 16.63 -5.98
C LEU A 114 -1.81 17.82 -6.18
N LYS A 115 -2.12 18.58 -5.12
CA LYS A 115 -3.04 19.75 -5.16
C LYS A 115 -4.37 19.41 -5.81
N ILE A 116 -4.93 18.24 -5.45
CA ILE A 116 -6.20 17.77 -6.01
C ILE A 116 -7.31 18.75 -5.64
N ASN A 117 -8.24 18.96 -6.58
CA ASN A 117 -9.38 19.84 -6.35
C ASN A 117 -10.11 19.46 -5.04
N PRO A 118 -10.37 20.40 -4.13
CA PRO A 118 -11.00 20.15 -2.83
C PRO A 118 -12.29 19.33 -2.88
N LYS A 119 -13.08 19.49 -3.93
CA LYS A 119 -14.38 18.81 -4.12
C LYS A 119 -14.24 17.42 -4.77
N GLN A 120 -13.08 17.11 -5.34
CA GLN A 120 -12.85 15.85 -6.03
C GLN A 120 -12.77 14.69 -5.05
N ALA A 121 -13.33 13.54 -5.44
CA ALA A 121 -13.17 12.29 -4.73
C ALA A 121 -11.73 11.78 -4.90
N VAL A 122 -11.11 11.38 -3.80
CA VAL A 122 -9.81 10.72 -3.76
C VAL A 122 -9.95 9.36 -3.11
N ARG A 123 -9.15 8.42 -3.58
CA ARG A 123 -9.28 7.03 -3.22
C ARG A 123 -7.92 6.42 -2.89
N VAL A 124 -7.88 5.60 -1.83
CA VAL A 124 -6.78 4.68 -1.58
C VAL A 124 -7.31 3.26 -1.51
N SER A 125 -6.78 2.39 -2.35
CA SER A 125 -7.12 0.96 -2.39
C SER A 125 -6.02 0.15 -1.72
N CYS A 126 -6.39 -0.77 -0.85
CA CYS A 126 -5.47 -1.60 -0.09
C CYS A 126 -5.54 -3.04 -0.58
N ILE A 127 -4.44 -3.60 -1.10
CA ILE A 127 -4.41 -5.02 -1.44
C ILE A 127 -4.53 -5.85 -0.16
N VAL A 128 -5.59 -6.65 -0.07
CA VAL A 128 -5.86 -7.55 1.04
C VAL A 128 -5.84 -8.99 0.54
N ASN A 129 -4.93 -9.80 1.08
CA ASN A 129 -4.83 -11.22 0.76
C ASN A 129 -6.06 -11.98 1.26
N ALA A 130 -6.67 -12.77 0.39
CA ALA A 130 -7.84 -13.58 0.73
C ALA A 130 -7.48 -14.88 1.49
N ARG A 131 -6.21 -15.31 1.47
CA ARG A 131 -5.76 -16.50 2.17
C ARG A 131 -5.79 -16.28 3.69
N GLY A 132 -6.13 -17.34 4.40
CA GLY A 132 -6.11 -17.36 5.87
C GLY A 132 -7.47 -17.32 6.52
N LYS A 133 -7.50 -17.63 7.82
CA LYS A 133 -8.73 -17.88 8.60
C LYS A 133 -9.63 -16.64 8.79
N HIS A 134 -9.06 -15.45 8.67
CA HIS A 134 -9.79 -14.20 8.96
C HIS A 134 -10.81 -13.81 7.90
N ASN A 135 -10.63 -14.29 6.67
CA ASN A 135 -11.50 -13.92 5.53
C ASN A 135 -12.53 -15.00 5.17
N ASN A 136 -12.56 -16.10 5.91
CA ASN A 136 -13.41 -17.28 5.66
C ASN A 136 -13.27 -17.89 4.25
N VAL A 137 -12.22 -17.57 3.52
CA VAL A 137 -11.93 -18.13 2.19
C VAL A 137 -11.07 -19.36 2.37
N HIS A 138 -11.64 -20.51 2.07
CA HIS A 138 -10.96 -21.79 2.16
C HIS A 138 -10.21 -22.10 0.86
N LEU A 139 -8.92 -21.77 0.82
CA LEU A 139 -8.01 -22.12 -0.27
C LEU A 139 -7.07 -23.23 0.17
N PRO A 140 -6.78 -24.22 -0.70
CA PRO A 140 -5.84 -25.29 -0.36
C PRO A 140 -4.42 -24.74 -0.14
N LEU A 141 -3.64 -25.48 0.65
CA LEU A 141 -2.22 -25.21 0.76
C LEU A 141 -1.58 -25.28 -0.64
N GLY A 142 -0.76 -24.30 -0.96
CA GLY A 142 -0.14 -24.23 -2.28
C GLY A 142 -1.02 -23.62 -3.38
N TYR A 143 -2.19 -23.05 -3.06
CA TYR A 143 -3.02 -22.37 -4.07
C TYR A 143 -2.19 -21.35 -4.87
N TYR A 144 -2.03 -21.64 -6.17
CA TYR A 144 -1.20 -20.87 -7.10
C TYR A 144 -2.06 -20.04 -8.04
N GLY A 145 -2.35 -18.81 -7.64
CA GLY A 145 -3.17 -17.87 -8.39
C GLY A 145 -3.33 -16.55 -7.63
N ASN A 146 -4.02 -15.59 -8.23
CA ASN A 146 -4.39 -14.37 -7.53
C ASN A 146 -5.52 -14.66 -6.54
N ALA A 147 -5.30 -14.40 -5.26
CA ALA A 147 -6.29 -14.54 -4.22
C ALA A 147 -6.28 -13.29 -3.32
N PHE A 148 -6.70 -12.17 -3.88
CA PHE A 148 -6.79 -10.89 -3.18
C PHE A 148 -7.91 -10.04 -3.78
N ALA A 149 -8.39 -9.08 -3.01
CA ALA A 149 -9.12 -7.91 -3.50
C ALA A 149 -8.44 -6.64 -2.97
N PHE A 150 -8.91 -5.49 -3.42
CA PHE A 150 -8.31 -4.20 -3.02
C PHE A 150 -9.39 -3.18 -2.65
N PRO A 151 -10.16 -3.45 -1.58
CA PRO A 151 -11.19 -2.53 -1.11
C PRO A 151 -10.63 -1.13 -0.93
N ALA A 152 -11.44 -0.13 -1.29
CA ALA A 152 -11.03 1.27 -1.35
C ALA A 152 -11.65 2.11 -0.23
N ALA A 153 -10.82 2.92 0.42
CA ALA A 153 -11.26 4.05 1.20
C ALA A 153 -11.47 5.26 0.28
N VAL A 154 -12.57 5.97 0.46
CA VAL A 154 -12.95 7.12 -0.36
C VAL A 154 -13.22 8.32 0.53
N SER A 155 -12.74 9.48 0.11
CA SER A 155 -13.03 10.78 0.72
C SER A 155 -13.04 11.87 -0.36
N LYS A 156 -13.60 13.04 -0.07
CA LYS A 156 -13.25 14.24 -0.82
C LYS A 156 -11.86 14.71 -0.39
N ALA A 157 -11.13 15.36 -1.31
CA ALA A 157 -9.78 15.85 -1.03
C ALA A 157 -9.75 16.85 0.14
N GLU A 158 -10.73 17.75 0.23
CA GLU A 158 -10.78 18.75 1.30
C GLU A 158 -10.89 18.15 2.71
N PRO A 159 -11.88 17.29 3.04
CA PRO A 159 -11.93 16.68 4.37
C PRO A 159 -10.73 15.78 4.65
N LEU A 160 -10.17 15.08 3.66
CA LEU A 160 -8.96 14.29 3.85
C LEU A 160 -7.77 15.16 4.25
N CYS A 161 -7.60 16.32 3.61
CA CYS A 161 -6.49 17.22 3.87
C CYS A 161 -6.67 18.04 5.16
N LYS A 162 -7.89 18.46 5.48
CA LYS A 162 -8.16 19.34 6.64
C LYS A 162 -8.28 18.59 7.97
N ASN A 163 -8.82 17.37 7.97
CA ASN A 163 -9.01 16.63 9.22
C ASN A 163 -7.68 16.05 9.73
N PRO A 164 -7.58 15.74 11.04
CA PRO A 164 -6.45 15.03 11.62
C PRO A 164 -6.19 13.67 10.97
N LEU A 165 -5.00 13.11 11.17
CA LEU A 165 -4.58 11.82 10.61
C LEU A 165 -5.55 10.67 10.95
N GLY A 166 -6.17 10.70 12.14
CA GLY A 166 -7.16 9.73 12.59
C GLY A 166 -8.33 9.57 11.62
N TYR A 167 -8.77 10.64 10.96
CA TYR A 167 -9.84 10.59 9.96
C TYR A 167 -9.48 9.66 8.77
N ALA A 168 -8.30 9.86 8.20
CA ALA A 168 -7.82 9.01 7.10
C ALA A 168 -7.63 7.56 7.57
N LEU A 169 -7.11 7.38 8.79
CA LEU A 169 -6.88 6.07 9.40
C LEU A 169 -8.19 5.28 9.57
N GLU A 170 -9.24 5.90 10.06
CA GLU A 170 -10.57 5.26 10.22
C GLU A 170 -11.13 4.81 8.87
N LEU A 171 -11.02 5.63 7.83
CA LEU A 171 -11.48 5.28 6.48
C LEU A 171 -10.70 4.08 5.92
N VAL A 172 -9.39 4.04 6.07
CA VAL A 172 -8.55 2.92 5.65
C VAL A 172 -8.92 1.64 6.39
N LYS A 173 -9.08 1.70 7.71
CA LYS A 173 -9.49 0.55 8.53
C LYS A 173 -10.86 0.03 8.12
N LYS A 174 -11.84 0.94 7.92
CA LYS A 174 -13.19 0.58 7.49
C LYS A 174 -13.17 -0.11 6.13
N ALA A 175 -12.43 0.42 5.17
CA ALA A 175 -12.31 -0.20 3.85
C ALA A 175 -11.71 -1.61 3.93
N LYS A 176 -10.62 -1.80 4.66
CA LYS A 176 -10.01 -3.13 4.84
C LYS A 176 -10.93 -4.13 5.53
N ALA A 177 -11.74 -3.67 6.48
CA ALA A 177 -12.67 -4.53 7.22
C ALA A 177 -13.83 -5.06 6.36
N THR A 178 -14.08 -4.49 5.18
CA THR A 178 -15.08 -5.04 4.25
C THR A 178 -14.64 -6.34 3.59
N MET A 179 -13.33 -6.63 3.59
CA MET A 179 -12.79 -7.82 2.94
C MET A 179 -13.21 -9.10 3.68
N ASN A 180 -14.01 -9.92 3.01
CA ASN A 180 -14.42 -11.25 3.43
C ASN A 180 -14.72 -12.09 2.20
N GLU A 181 -15.19 -13.34 2.37
CA GLU A 181 -15.56 -14.23 1.27
C GLU A 181 -16.62 -13.64 0.35
N GLU A 182 -17.67 -13.03 0.93
CA GLU A 182 -18.77 -12.45 0.15
C GLU A 182 -18.28 -11.26 -0.70
N TYR A 183 -17.40 -10.40 -0.14
CA TYR A 183 -16.78 -9.31 -0.89
C TYR A 183 -15.98 -9.83 -2.08
N LEU A 184 -15.16 -10.87 -1.85
CA LEU A 184 -14.33 -11.47 -2.91
C LEU A 184 -15.16 -12.08 -4.03
N ARG A 185 -16.24 -12.82 -3.68
CA ARG A 185 -17.20 -13.36 -4.64
C ARG A 185 -17.92 -12.27 -5.41
N SER A 186 -18.34 -11.22 -4.72
CA SER A 186 -18.99 -10.05 -5.35
C SER A 186 -18.06 -9.31 -6.32
N VAL A 187 -16.74 -9.25 -6.05
CA VAL A 187 -15.73 -8.75 -7.00
C VAL A 187 -15.67 -9.63 -8.25
N ALA A 188 -15.62 -10.95 -8.10
CA ALA A 188 -15.60 -11.87 -9.23
C ALA A 188 -16.83 -11.71 -10.12
N ASP A 189 -18.02 -11.62 -9.51
CA ASP A 189 -19.28 -11.40 -10.22
C ASP A 189 -19.31 -10.05 -10.96
N LEU A 190 -18.81 -9.00 -10.30
CA LEU A 190 -18.72 -7.67 -10.91
C LEU A 190 -17.83 -7.70 -12.16
N LEU A 191 -16.69 -8.38 -12.09
CA LEU A 191 -15.76 -8.48 -13.22
C LEU A 191 -16.34 -9.28 -14.40
N VAL A 192 -17.20 -10.26 -14.14
CA VAL A 192 -17.92 -11.01 -15.18
C VAL A 192 -19.02 -10.14 -15.81
N LEU A 193 -19.79 -9.42 -14.98
CA LEU A 193 -20.91 -8.61 -15.44
C LEU A 193 -20.48 -7.32 -16.17
N ARG A 194 -19.40 -6.67 -15.73
CA ARG A 194 -18.96 -5.36 -16.24
C ARG A 194 -17.66 -5.41 -17.04
N GLY A 195 -16.99 -6.54 -17.09
CA GLY A 195 -15.64 -6.67 -17.63
C GLY A 195 -14.59 -6.10 -16.67
N ARG A 196 -13.34 -6.15 -17.11
CA ARG A 196 -12.22 -5.58 -16.31
C ARG A 196 -12.17 -4.07 -16.54
N PRO A 197 -12.36 -3.26 -15.50
CA PRO A 197 -12.22 -1.82 -15.62
C PRO A 197 -10.77 -1.47 -15.98
N GLN A 198 -10.61 -0.47 -16.82
CA GLN A 198 -9.29 0.10 -17.08
C GLN A 198 -8.88 0.91 -15.85
N TYR A 199 -7.87 0.46 -15.15
CA TYR A 199 -7.25 1.25 -14.08
C TYR A 199 -6.45 2.37 -14.74
N SER A 200 -6.92 3.59 -14.60
CA SER A 200 -6.11 4.75 -14.95
C SER A 200 -5.40 5.25 -13.70
N SER A 201 -4.10 5.50 -13.80
CA SER A 201 -3.31 6.19 -12.78
C SER A 201 -3.67 7.68 -12.78
N THR A 202 -4.88 7.99 -12.31
CA THR A 202 -5.25 9.39 -12.07
C THR A 202 -4.65 9.85 -10.75
N GLY A 203 -4.36 11.13 -10.62
CA GLY A 203 -3.85 11.68 -9.36
C GLY A 203 -4.73 11.35 -8.15
N SER A 204 -6.01 11.10 -8.36
CA SER A 204 -7.02 10.79 -7.35
C SER A 204 -7.05 9.32 -6.88
N ASN A 205 -6.42 8.39 -7.62
CA ASN A 205 -6.34 6.98 -7.26
C ASN A 205 -4.96 6.62 -6.74
N PHE A 206 -4.90 5.87 -5.65
CA PHE A 206 -3.67 5.38 -5.06
C PHE A 206 -3.87 3.93 -4.60
N LEU A 207 -3.02 3.02 -5.07
CA LEU A 207 -3.05 1.62 -4.68
C LEU A 207 -1.81 1.30 -3.84
N VAL A 208 -1.99 0.57 -2.76
CA VAL A 208 -0.90 0.15 -1.87
C VAL A 208 -0.93 -1.36 -1.63
N SER A 209 0.27 -1.94 -1.52
CA SER A 209 0.45 -3.35 -1.22
C SER A 209 1.53 -3.55 -0.18
N ASP A 210 1.20 -4.23 0.90
CA ASP A 210 2.15 -4.59 1.95
C ASP A 210 2.76 -5.96 1.64
N ILE A 211 4.06 -5.99 1.35
CA ILE A 211 4.83 -7.20 1.17
C ILE A 211 5.88 -7.41 2.27
N THR A 212 5.82 -6.61 3.34
CA THR A 212 6.80 -6.70 4.45
C THR A 212 6.82 -8.07 5.11
N ARG A 213 5.67 -8.78 5.11
CA ARG A 213 5.51 -10.12 5.69
C ARG A 213 5.32 -11.21 4.66
N ALA A 214 5.62 -10.93 3.39
CA ALA A 214 5.44 -11.92 2.33
C ALA A 214 6.45 -13.08 2.42
N GLY A 215 7.60 -12.90 3.10
CA GLY A 215 8.62 -13.94 3.25
C GLY A 215 9.69 -13.95 2.16
N PHE A 216 9.71 -12.95 1.28
CA PHE A 216 10.74 -12.87 0.23
C PHE A 216 12.17 -12.81 0.77
N GLY A 217 12.36 -12.22 1.96
CA GLY A 217 13.66 -12.16 2.64
C GLY A 217 14.18 -13.49 3.17
N ASP A 218 13.36 -14.54 3.15
CA ASP A 218 13.72 -15.87 3.65
C ASP A 218 14.12 -16.82 2.50
N VAL A 219 13.97 -16.41 1.25
CA VAL A 219 14.31 -17.24 0.08
C VAL A 219 15.83 -17.39 -0.02
N ASN A 220 16.32 -18.62 0.12
CA ASN A 220 17.75 -18.95 0.11
C ASN A 220 18.07 -19.97 -0.99
N PHE A 221 18.83 -19.56 -1.99
CA PHE A 221 19.28 -20.42 -3.11
C PHE A 221 20.53 -21.26 -2.80
N GLY A 222 21.03 -21.23 -1.59
CA GLY A 222 22.26 -21.92 -1.16
C GLY A 222 23.41 -20.95 -0.81
N TRP A 223 23.25 -19.65 -1.10
CA TRP A 223 24.27 -18.62 -0.84
C TRP A 223 23.96 -17.70 0.34
N GLY A 224 22.92 -18.01 1.09
CA GLY A 224 22.43 -17.19 2.19
C GLY A 224 21.12 -16.44 1.85
N GLN A 225 20.69 -15.59 2.79
CA GLN A 225 19.50 -14.77 2.61
C GLN A 225 19.78 -13.57 1.70
N PRO A 226 18.78 -13.07 0.94
CA PRO A 226 18.96 -11.91 0.10
C PRO A 226 19.19 -10.65 0.94
N VAL A 227 20.05 -9.75 0.44
CA VAL A 227 20.26 -8.43 1.05
C VAL A 227 19.04 -7.53 0.87
N PHE A 228 18.34 -7.69 -0.25
CA PHE A 228 17.11 -6.99 -0.57
C PHE A 228 16.15 -7.93 -1.31
N ALA A 229 14.87 -7.86 -0.95
CA ALA A 229 13.81 -8.60 -1.61
C ALA A 229 12.55 -7.73 -1.76
N GLY A 230 12.33 -7.25 -2.97
CA GLY A 230 11.22 -6.37 -3.28
C GLY A 230 11.22 -5.91 -4.75
N PRO A 231 10.26 -5.06 -5.15
CA PRO A 231 10.22 -4.49 -6.49
C PRO A 231 11.48 -3.67 -6.81
N ALA A 232 12.01 -3.83 -8.02
CA ALA A 232 13.20 -3.12 -8.46
C ALA A 232 12.98 -1.61 -8.63
N LYS A 233 11.72 -1.19 -8.85
CA LYS A 233 11.35 0.23 -8.98
C LYS A 233 9.91 0.45 -8.53
N ALA A 234 9.58 1.72 -8.24
CA ALA A 234 8.18 2.13 -8.05
C ALA A 234 7.39 1.99 -9.36
N MET A 235 6.10 1.82 -9.21
CA MET A 235 5.14 1.80 -10.32
C MET A 235 4.19 3.00 -10.14
N ASP A 236 3.72 3.55 -11.24
CA ASP A 236 2.85 4.74 -11.23
C ASP A 236 1.50 4.51 -10.53
N LEU A 237 1.01 3.28 -10.56
CA LEU A 237 -0.28 2.92 -9.99
C LEU A 237 -0.18 2.42 -8.55
N ILE A 238 0.91 1.71 -8.17
CA ILE A 238 1.00 0.98 -6.91
C ILE A 238 2.30 1.28 -6.17
N SER A 239 2.20 1.57 -4.88
CA SER A 239 3.33 1.61 -3.96
C SER A 239 3.37 0.38 -3.08
N PHE A 240 4.55 -0.24 -3.00
CA PHE A 240 4.79 -1.40 -2.17
C PHE A 240 5.42 -1.00 -0.84
N TYR A 241 4.99 -1.64 0.25
CA TYR A 241 5.66 -1.55 1.53
C TYR A 241 6.62 -2.73 1.63
N ILE A 242 7.91 -2.41 1.73
CA ILE A 242 9.00 -3.38 1.65
C ILE A 242 9.71 -3.41 2.99
N GLN A 243 9.92 -4.59 3.55
CA GLN A 243 10.75 -4.72 4.73
C GLN A 243 12.18 -4.30 4.40
N HIS A 244 12.71 -3.37 5.18
CA HIS A 244 14.09 -2.94 5.10
C HIS A 244 14.80 -3.31 6.39
N LYS A 245 15.74 -4.24 6.28
CA LYS A 245 16.60 -4.67 7.39
C LYS A 245 17.96 -4.02 7.20
N ASN A 246 18.40 -3.27 8.17
CA ASN A 246 19.77 -2.77 8.23
C ASN A 246 20.37 -3.07 9.61
N ASN A 247 21.69 -2.88 9.75
CA ASN A 247 22.40 -3.18 10.99
C ASN A 247 22.06 -2.24 12.16
N ILE A 248 21.25 -1.19 11.93
CA ILE A 248 20.93 -0.16 12.89
C ILE A 248 19.49 -0.31 13.37
N GLU A 249 18.54 -0.44 12.45
CA GLU A 249 17.12 -0.47 12.77
C GLU A 249 16.32 -1.08 11.60
N ASP A 250 15.39 -1.97 11.93
CA ASP A 250 14.44 -2.50 10.98
C ASP A 250 13.32 -1.48 10.71
N GLY A 251 12.93 -1.34 9.46
CA GLY A 251 11.87 -0.42 9.07
C GLY A 251 11.16 -0.82 7.79
N ILE A 252 10.35 0.09 7.29
CA ILE A 252 9.58 -0.10 6.07
C ILE A 252 10.01 0.94 5.05
N LEU A 253 10.40 0.47 3.88
CA LEU A 253 10.72 1.31 2.73
C LEU A 253 9.51 1.37 1.79
N VAL A 254 9.14 2.58 1.39
CA VAL A 254 8.01 2.82 0.48
C VAL A 254 8.49 3.61 -0.73
N PRO A 255 8.69 2.98 -1.89
CA PRO A 255 8.97 3.68 -3.13
C PRO A 255 7.69 4.38 -3.63
N MET A 256 7.84 5.66 -3.96
CA MET A 256 6.79 6.51 -4.51
C MET A 256 7.18 6.98 -5.91
N TRP A 257 6.17 7.13 -6.76
CA TRP A 257 6.31 7.63 -8.13
C TRP A 257 5.37 8.83 -8.31
N LEU A 258 5.94 10.02 -8.50
CA LEU A 258 5.18 11.27 -8.62
C LEU A 258 5.86 12.21 -9.62
N PRO A 259 5.12 13.17 -10.20
CA PRO A 259 5.76 14.29 -10.91
C PRO A 259 6.74 15.02 -10.00
N PHE A 260 7.87 15.49 -10.54
CA PHE A 260 8.95 16.11 -9.77
C PHE A 260 8.44 17.18 -8.78
N SER A 261 7.64 18.12 -9.24
CA SER A 261 7.11 19.19 -8.37
C SER A 261 6.15 18.68 -7.29
N ALA A 262 5.43 17.59 -7.55
CA ALA A 262 4.59 16.94 -6.53
C ALA A 262 5.44 16.12 -5.56
N MET A 263 6.53 15.51 -6.02
CA MET A 263 7.46 14.76 -5.16
C MET A 263 8.13 15.68 -4.12
N GLU A 264 8.53 16.88 -4.53
CA GLU A 264 9.09 17.89 -3.61
C GLU A 264 8.07 18.26 -2.51
N ARG A 265 6.83 18.55 -2.91
CA ARG A 265 5.76 18.85 -1.93
C ARG A 265 5.42 17.64 -1.06
N PHE A 266 5.42 16.43 -1.63
CA PHE A 266 5.16 15.20 -0.89
C PHE A 266 6.20 14.98 0.20
N GLN A 267 7.46 15.17 -0.12
CA GLN A 267 8.55 15.07 0.85
C GLN A 267 8.38 16.08 1.97
N GLN A 268 8.09 17.35 1.66
CA GLN A 268 7.85 18.40 2.66
C GLN A 268 6.66 18.07 3.57
N GLU A 269 5.55 17.58 3.01
CA GLU A 269 4.38 17.20 3.82
C GLU A 269 4.68 15.98 4.69
N LEU A 270 5.43 15.01 4.18
CA LEU A 270 5.84 13.83 4.93
C LEU A 270 6.78 14.21 6.08
N GLU A 271 7.80 15.02 5.82
CA GLU A 271 8.70 15.53 6.84
C GLU A 271 7.93 16.28 7.92
N ARG A 272 7.00 17.17 7.54
CA ARG A 272 6.16 17.92 8.49
C ARG A 272 5.32 17.00 9.40
N ILE A 273 4.75 15.92 8.87
CA ILE A 273 3.89 15.01 9.64
C ILE A 273 4.70 14.01 10.47
N THR A 274 5.97 13.75 10.11
CA THR A 274 6.88 12.83 10.83
C THR A 274 7.90 13.56 11.69
N LEU A 275 7.87 14.90 11.74
CA LEU A 275 8.77 15.70 12.57
C LEU A 275 8.45 15.50 14.07
N ASP A 276 9.46 15.18 14.87
CA ASP A 276 9.31 15.11 16.31
C ASP A 276 9.36 16.54 16.90
N PRO A 277 8.30 17.04 17.54
CA PRO A 277 8.27 18.40 18.10
C PRO A 277 9.40 18.67 19.11
N LYS A 278 9.96 17.63 19.73
CA LYS A 278 11.06 17.77 20.69
C LYS A 278 12.41 18.01 20.01
N GLU A 279 12.62 17.49 18.81
CA GLU A 279 13.86 17.72 18.05
C GLU A 279 13.89 19.13 17.44
N ASP A 280 12.75 19.69 17.06
CA ASP A 280 12.64 21.06 16.56
C ASP A 280 13.08 22.08 17.61
N ILE A 281 12.70 21.88 18.87
CA ILE A 281 13.13 22.74 19.98
C ILE A 281 14.65 22.64 20.19
N CYS A 282 15.24 21.45 20.12
CA CYS A 282 16.69 21.26 20.25
C CYS A 282 17.48 21.89 19.10
N ASN A 283 17.01 21.78 17.87
CA ASN A 283 17.67 22.34 16.69
C ASN A 283 17.55 23.90 16.68
N ASN A 284 16.41 24.45 17.06
CA ASN A 284 16.21 25.89 17.22
C ASN A 284 17.05 26.47 18.36
N LEU A 285 17.15 25.75 19.49
CA LEU A 285 18.02 26.18 20.60
C LEU A 285 19.52 26.09 20.24
N ARG A 286 19.93 25.13 19.41
CA ARG A 286 21.33 25.09 18.92
C ARG A 286 21.62 26.17 17.90
N SER A 287 20.71 26.49 16.98
CA SER A 287 20.87 27.59 16.02
C SER A 287 20.88 28.96 16.70
N THR A 288 20.03 29.15 17.72
CA THR A 288 19.98 30.39 18.51
C THR A 288 21.27 30.59 19.37
N ARG A 289 21.85 29.49 19.87
CA ARG A 289 23.10 29.52 20.63
C ARG A 289 24.33 29.86 19.78
N ILE A 290 24.34 29.43 18.51
CA ILE A 290 25.41 29.75 17.55
C ILE A 290 25.33 31.22 17.11
N MET A 291 24.11 31.78 16.94
CA MET A 291 23.95 33.21 16.64
C MET A 291 24.26 34.15 17.82
N SER A 292 24.21 33.66 19.07
CA SER A 292 24.53 34.45 20.25
C SER A 292 26.03 34.42 20.62
N MET A 293 26.85 33.67 19.90
CA MET A 293 28.31 33.58 20.07
C MET A 293 29.10 34.23 18.91
N MET A 294 28.43 34.86 17.96
CA MET A 294 28.99 35.74 16.96
C MET A 294 28.68 37.20 17.31
#